data_c8f1cde4aab55445a012e318aae287fc
#
_entry.id   c8f1cde4aab55445a012e318aae287fc
#
_cell.length_a   1.000
_cell.length_b   1.000
_cell.length_c   1.000
_cell.angle_alpha   90.00
_cell.angle_beta   90.00
_cell.angle_gamma   90.00
#
_symmetry.space_group_name_H-M   'P 1'
#
loop_
_entity.id
_entity.type
_entity.pdbx_description
1 polymer ?
#
loop_
_entity_poly.entity_id
_entity_poly.type
_entity_poly.pdbx_seq_one_letter_code
_entity_poly.pdbx_strand_id
1 'polypeptide(L)'
;MGVKALSGILLVFIATSDAYNANRRSILSGGAAAVFTSSNAAAAATPIINTKQPVLVLGANGGTGQACVRALLARSIPCVAATRTGELSEDLKAGLLAEFPPRALRDEDRGGYSMLRTTAVDVTSSSSLEAAICGKKLKCRGVIFAASASAKGGDARAVDDNGVAEAAKACIKGGVERYVVVSSGAVTRPDSAVYKLLEFAGKGIMSAKISGEDKVRHLYASNPAAASKGVGYTIVRPGGLTNEPPVGPAALELNQGDGKSGRLSREDVAALCVESLDSSAAFDATFECYNANTAKPVQSVGISNLMKSTDGTAYVSGRECRGNDWQSLLDGLSRDSESAEHNSRRTAE
;
A
#
# COMPACT_ATOMS: atom_id res chain seq x y z
N MET A 1 13.22 13.11 34.12
CA MET A 1 13.60 11.75 33.69
C MET A 1 12.74 11.21 32.51
N GLY A 2 12.05 12.03 31.75
CA GLY A 2 11.09 11.58 30.71
C GLY A 2 11.51 11.71 29.25
N VAL A 3 12.50 12.49 28.92
CA VAL A 3 12.79 12.85 27.50
C VAL A 3 13.73 11.87 26.79
N LYS A 4 14.60 11.17 27.53
CA LYS A 4 15.54 10.19 26.92
C LYS A 4 14.90 8.85 26.53
N ALA A 5 13.79 8.46 27.11
CA ALA A 5 13.11 7.20 26.79
C ALA A 5 12.30 7.28 25.48
N LEU A 6 11.79 8.45 25.11
CA LEU A 6 11.04 8.67 23.86
C LEU A 6 11.94 8.67 22.62
N SER A 7 13.20 9.13 22.75
CA SER A 7 14.16 9.11 21.63
C SER A 7 14.56 7.68 21.22
N GLY A 8 14.57 6.72 22.14
CA GLY A 8 14.88 5.32 21.86
C GLY A 8 13.77 4.59 21.07
N ILE A 9 12.52 4.98 21.29
CA ILE A 9 11.36 4.36 20.63
C ILE A 9 11.24 4.83 19.16
N LEU A 10 11.60 6.08 18.90
CA LEU A 10 11.59 6.63 17.54
C LEU A 10 12.65 6.00 16.64
N LEU A 11 13.82 5.63 17.21
CA LEU A 11 14.91 4.97 16.46
C LEU A 11 14.55 3.56 15.98
N VAL A 12 13.68 2.83 16.67
CA VAL A 12 13.30 1.45 16.29
C VAL A 12 12.39 1.42 15.08
N PHE A 13 11.57 2.43 14.85
CA PHE A 13 10.76 2.55 13.60
C PHE A 13 11.60 2.96 12.38
N ILE A 14 12.77 3.56 12.57
CA ILE A 14 13.65 4.07 11.51
C ILE A 14 14.79 3.09 11.20
N ALA A 15 15.21 2.26 12.16
CA ALA A 15 16.39 1.38 12.05
C ALA A 15 16.17 0.07 11.27
N THR A 16 14.95 -0.18 10.74
CA THR A 16 14.63 -1.47 10.10
C THR A 16 15.13 -1.60 8.66
N SER A 17 15.60 -0.53 8.01
CA SER A 17 16.18 -0.64 6.67
C SER A 17 17.62 -1.19 6.70
N ASP A 18 18.38 -0.86 7.74
CA ASP A 18 19.78 -1.27 7.83
C ASP A 18 19.97 -2.69 8.41
N ALA A 19 19.05 -3.13 9.29
CA ALA A 19 19.05 -4.48 9.84
C ALA A 19 18.68 -5.57 8.80
N TYR A 20 17.90 -5.22 7.80
CA TYR A 20 17.53 -6.14 6.70
C TYR A 20 18.74 -6.53 5.84
N ASN A 21 19.61 -5.57 5.54
CA ASN A 21 20.82 -5.82 4.74
C ASN A 21 21.90 -6.61 5.48
N ALA A 22 21.98 -6.47 6.81
CA ALA A 22 22.94 -7.22 7.64
C ALA A 22 22.57 -8.70 7.76
N ASN A 23 21.29 -9.03 7.86
CA ASN A 23 20.84 -10.41 8.06
C ASN A 23 20.91 -11.25 6.78
N ARG A 24 20.75 -10.62 5.58
CA ARG A 24 20.93 -11.32 4.29
C ARG A 24 22.39 -11.74 4.03
N ARG A 25 23.37 -11.00 4.52
CA ARG A 25 24.80 -11.35 4.33
C ARG A 25 25.24 -12.56 5.13
N SER A 26 24.60 -12.84 6.28
CA SER A 26 24.93 -14.00 7.11
C SER A 26 24.30 -15.33 6.63
N ILE A 27 23.23 -15.27 5.83
CA ILE A 27 22.54 -16.47 5.32
C ILE A 27 23.22 -17.04 4.06
N LEU A 28 23.99 -16.22 3.33
CA LEU A 28 24.67 -16.64 2.10
C LEU A 28 26.04 -17.32 2.34
N SER A 29 26.55 -17.36 3.59
CA SER A 29 27.86 -17.96 3.90
C SER A 29 27.80 -19.36 4.53
N GLY A 30 26.61 -19.94 4.76
CA GLY A 30 26.41 -21.28 5.29
C GLY A 30 25.78 -22.21 4.27
N GLY A 31 26.63 -23.01 3.60
CA GLY A 31 26.15 -23.97 2.59
C GLY A 31 25.30 -25.08 3.19
N ALA A 32 24.02 -25.12 2.86
CA ALA A 32 23.19 -26.32 2.75
C ALA A 32 22.08 -25.99 1.77
N ALA A 33 22.12 -26.62 0.60
CA ALA A 33 21.04 -26.54 -0.39
C ALA A 33 19.81 -27.24 0.17
N ALA A 34 18.90 -26.50 0.75
CA ALA A 34 17.53 -26.97 0.98
C ALA A 34 16.81 -26.85 -0.36
N VAL A 35 16.53 -27.99 -0.98
CA VAL A 35 15.65 -28.10 -2.12
C VAL A 35 14.25 -27.77 -1.65
N PHE A 36 13.82 -26.52 -1.82
CA PHE A 36 12.41 -26.16 -1.73
C PHE A 36 11.71 -26.72 -2.97
N THR A 37 11.06 -27.85 -2.81
CA THR A 37 10.04 -28.27 -3.77
C THR A 37 8.91 -27.26 -3.71
N SER A 38 8.87 -26.38 -4.71
CA SER A 38 7.74 -25.50 -4.95
C SER A 38 6.52 -26.40 -5.22
N SER A 39 5.64 -26.55 -4.25
CA SER A 39 4.29 -27.00 -4.52
C SER A 39 3.63 -25.89 -5.35
N ASN A 40 3.58 -26.08 -6.67
CA ASN A 40 2.74 -25.33 -7.58
C ASN A 40 1.27 -25.59 -7.21
N ALA A 41 0.75 -24.87 -6.23
CA ALA A 41 -0.66 -24.57 -6.19
C ALA A 41 -0.91 -23.57 -7.32
N ALA A 42 -1.32 -24.07 -8.48
CA ALA A 42 -1.79 -23.25 -9.58
C ALA A 42 -2.99 -22.42 -9.06
N ALA A 43 -2.72 -21.19 -8.65
CA ALA A 43 -3.76 -20.21 -8.42
C ALA A 43 -4.50 -20.04 -9.74
N ALA A 44 -5.80 -20.35 -9.75
CA ALA A 44 -6.66 -20.15 -10.91
C ALA A 44 -6.51 -18.69 -11.35
N ALA A 45 -6.03 -18.51 -12.57
CA ALA A 45 -5.76 -17.18 -13.13
C ALA A 45 -7.09 -16.43 -13.26
N THR A 46 -7.26 -15.38 -12.48
CA THR A 46 -8.27 -14.35 -12.72
C THR A 46 -8.08 -13.80 -14.15
N PRO A 47 -9.14 -13.50 -14.89
CA PRO A 47 -9.01 -13.04 -16.27
C PRO A 47 -8.16 -11.78 -16.33
N ILE A 48 -7.02 -11.88 -17.01
CA ILE A 48 -6.02 -10.84 -17.16
C ILE A 48 -6.63 -9.73 -18.02
N ILE A 49 -7.11 -8.69 -17.40
CA ILE A 49 -7.59 -7.48 -18.05
C ILE A 49 -6.37 -6.65 -18.43
N ASN A 50 -6.17 -6.46 -19.72
CA ASN A 50 -5.22 -5.55 -20.40
C ASN A 50 -3.83 -5.36 -19.76
N THR A 51 -3.02 -6.42 -19.71
CA THR A 51 -1.64 -6.44 -19.19
C THR A 51 -0.64 -5.55 -19.93
N LYS A 52 -1.03 -4.90 -21.02
CA LYS A 52 -0.14 -4.08 -21.84
C LYS A 52 0.10 -2.67 -21.31
N GLN A 53 -0.82 -2.13 -20.51
CA GLN A 53 -0.68 -0.79 -19.96
C GLN A 53 -0.02 -0.84 -18.57
N PRO A 54 0.98 0.03 -18.31
CA PRO A 54 1.73 0.00 -17.07
C PRO A 54 0.90 0.50 -15.88
N VAL A 55 1.36 0.12 -14.69
CA VAL A 55 0.92 0.70 -13.41
C VAL A 55 1.99 1.67 -12.92
N LEU A 56 1.57 2.88 -12.56
CA LEU A 56 2.44 3.91 -11.98
C LEU A 56 2.50 3.74 -10.46
N VAL A 57 3.70 3.63 -9.90
CA VAL A 57 3.91 3.57 -8.44
C VAL A 57 4.53 4.88 -7.98
N LEU A 58 3.74 5.72 -7.31
CA LEU A 58 4.20 6.97 -6.69
C LEU A 58 4.87 6.67 -5.34
N GLY A 59 6.09 7.14 -5.16
CA GLY A 59 6.89 6.84 -3.97
C GLY A 59 7.63 5.49 -4.04
N ALA A 60 8.06 5.08 -5.23
CA ALA A 60 8.68 3.78 -5.50
C ALA A 60 9.94 3.46 -4.67
N ASN A 61 10.67 4.46 -4.17
CA ASN A 61 11.84 4.25 -3.29
C ASN A 61 11.46 4.07 -1.80
N GLY A 62 10.20 4.25 -1.42
CA GLY A 62 9.70 3.94 -0.07
C GLY A 62 9.56 2.42 0.14
N GLY A 63 9.59 1.96 1.40
CA GLY A 63 9.54 0.51 1.69
C GLY A 63 8.35 -0.21 1.04
N THR A 64 7.13 0.34 1.15
CA THR A 64 5.94 -0.22 0.50
C THR A 64 5.98 -0.02 -1.01
N GLY A 65 6.47 1.14 -1.50
CA GLY A 65 6.61 1.39 -2.94
C GLY A 65 7.55 0.41 -3.62
N GLN A 66 8.70 0.09 -3.00
CA GLN A 66 9.62 -0.95 -3.47
C GLN A 66 8.94 -2.32 -3.56
N ALA A 67 8.16 -2.68 -2.54
CA ALA A 67 7.41 -3.93 -2.54
C ALA A 67 6.35 -3.96 -3.67
N CYS A 68 5.65 -2.83 -3.93
CA CYS A 68 4.70 -2.72 -5.04
C CYS A 68 5.38 -2.90 -6.41
N VAL A 69 6.56 -2.29 -6.61
CA VAL A 69 7.33 -2.49 -7.86
C VAL A 69 7.67 -3.97 -8.05
N ARG A 70 8.20 -4.64 -7.02
CA ARG A 70 8.50 -6.09 -7.09
C ARG A 70 7.25 -6.92 -7.34
N ALA A 71 6.15 -6.65 -6.64
CA ALA A 71 4.90 -7.39 -6.78
C ALA A 71 4.30 -7.28 -8.19
N LEU A 72 4.39 -6.12 -8.84
CA LEU A 72 3.97 -5.91 -10.23
C LEU A 72 4.84 -6.70 -11.21
N LEU A 73 6.16 -6.61 -11.06
CA LEU A 73 7.11 -7.32 -11.94
C LEU A 73 7.00 -8.84 -11.79
N ALA A 74 6.82 -9.35 -10.57
CA ALA A 74 6.61 -10.78 -10.32
C ALA A 74 5.35 -11.33 -11.02
N ARG A 75 4.35 -10.46 -11.23
CA ARG A 75 3.10 -10.80 -11.97
C ARG A 75 3.18 -10.46 -13.46
N SER A 76 4.36 -10.10 -13.96
CA SER A 76 4.57 -9.67 -15.35
C SER A 76 3.67 -8.48 -15.74
N ILE A 77 3.41 -7.56 -14.80
CA ILE A 77 2.68 -6.31 -15.02
C ILE A 77 3.71 -5.20 -15.26
N PRO A 78 3.68 -4.50 -16.41
CA PRO A 78 4.58 -3.38 -16.66
C PRO A 78 4.44 -2.30 -15.58
N CYS A 79 5.55 -1.79 -15.10
CA CYS A 79 5.61 -0.84 -13.99
C CYS A 79 6.36 0.42 -14.35
N VAL A 80 5.85 1.56 -13.90
CA VAL A 80 6.57 2.84 -13.89
C VAL A 80 6.85 3.23 -12.45
N ALA A 81 8.09 3.14 -12.05
CA ALA A 81 8.54 3.52 -10.72
C ALA A 81 8.78 5.04 -10.67
N ALA A 82 7.87 5.77 -10.01
CA ALA A 82 7.99 7.21 -9.84
C ALA A 82 8.70 7.55 -8.53
N THR A 83 9.76 8.32 -8.65
CA THR A 83 10.54 8.84 -7.54
C THR A 83 10.74 10.35 -7.69
N ARG A 84 11.18 11.04 -6.67
CA ARG A 84 11.43 12.49 -6.76
C ARG A 84 12.52 12.87 -7.76
N THR A 85 13.51 12.01 -7.93
CA THR A 85 14.66 12.24 -8.83
C THR A 85 14.52 11.53 -10.19
N GLY A 86 13.57 10.61 -10.33
CA GLY A 86 13.48 9.74 -11.49
C GLY A 86 14.41 8.52 -11.42
N GLU A 87 15.18 8.38 -10.34
CA GLU A 87 16.14 7.30 -10.16
C GLU A 87 15.70 6.34 -9.04
N LEU A 88 15.95 5.06 -9.23
CA LEU A 88 15.74 4.05 -8.19
C LEU A 88 16.87 4.13 -7.17
N SER A 89 16.54 3.87 -5.89
CA SER A 89 17.55 3.69 -4.86
C SER A 89 18.43 2.47 -5.16
N GLU A 90 19.68 2.49 -4.69
CA GLU A 90 20.61 1.38 -4.90
C GLU A 90 20.09 0.07 -4.29
N ASP A 91 19.42 0.16 -3.13
CA ASP A 91 18.79 -1.01 -2.49
C ASP A 91 17.70 -1.63 -3.38
N LEU A 92 16.85 -0.81 -4.02
CA LEU A 92 15.82 -1.32 -4.93
C LEU A 92 16.45 -1.90 -6.19
N LYS A 93 17.44 -1.24 -6.78
CA LYS A 93 18.17 -1.76 -7.94
C LYS A 93 18.80 -3.12 -7.63
N ALA A 94 19.52 -3.22 -6.51
CA ALA A 94 20.17 -4.46 -6.09
C ALA A 94 19.15 -5.59 -5.85
N GLY A 95 18.02 -5.27 -5.19
CA GLY A 95 16.93 -6.23 -4.96
C GLY A 95 16.32 -6.72 -6.28
N LEU A 96 16.03 -5.82 -7.20
CA LEU A 96 15.48 -6.18 -8.51
C LEU A 96 16.43 -7.05 -9.34
N LEU A 97 17.72 -6.74 -9.33
CA LEU A 97 18.73 -7.54 -10.06
C LEU A 97 18.93 -8.92 -9.44
N ALA A 98 18.68 -9.07 -8.13
CA ALA A 98 18.75 -10.36 -7.45
C ALA A 98 17.51 -11.24 -7.71
N GLU A 99 16.35 -10.63 -7.88
CA GLU A 99 15.05 -11.33 -8.03
C GLU A 99 14.68 -11.57 -9.51
N PHE A 100 15.08 -10.63 -10.40
CA PHE A 100 14.72 -10.67 -11.82
C PHE A 100 15.96 -10.63 -12.69
N PRO A 101 16.11 -11.55 -13.66
CA PRO A 101 17.20 -11.47 -14.62
C PRO A 101 17.10 -10.15 -15.41
N PRO A 102 18.23 -9.50 -15.76
CA PRO A 102 18.23 -8.24 -16.50
C PRO A 102 17.39 -8.26 -17.79
N ARG A 103 17.29 -9.42 -18.45
CA ARG A 103 16.45 -9.65 -19.63
C ARG A 103 14.95 -9.51 -19.32
N ALA A 104 14.48 -9.92 -18.14
CA ALA A 104 13.07 -9.80 -17.75
C ALA A 104 12.65 -8.33 -17.49
N LEU A 105 13.62 -7.47 -17.16
CA LEU A 105 13.38 -6.04 -16.92
C LEU A 105 13.35 -5.22 -18.23
N ARG A 106 13.87 -5.78 -19.34
CA ARG A 106 14.03 -5.12 -20.64
C ARG A 106 13.26 -5.81 -21.76
N ASP A 107 12.16 -6.47 -21.49
CA ASP A 107 11.44 -7.25 -22.50
C ASP A 107 10.97 -6.38 -23.68
N GLU A 108 11.83 -6.28 -24.70
CA GLU A 108 11.57 -5.60 -25.97
C GLU A 108 10.64 -6.44 -26.87
N ASP A 109 10.53 -7.75 -26.60
CA ASP A 109 9.80 -8.71 -27.44
C ASP A 109 8.27 -8.68 -27.22
N ARG A 110 7.77 -8.00 -26.18
CA ARG A 110 6.34 -7.90 -25.87
C ARG A 110 5.67 -6.61 -26.32
N GLY A 111 6.06 -6.08 -27.45
CA GLY A 111 5.39 -4.93 -28.07
C GLY A 111 5.94 -3.56 -27.67
N GLY A 112 7.22 -3.48 -27.37
CA GLY A 112 7.94 -2.20 -27.22
C GLY A 112 7.81 -1.50 -25.87
N TYR A 113 7.32 -2.20 -24.84
CA TYR A 113 7.27 -1.67 -23.48
C TYR A 113 8.30 -2.36 -22.60
N SER A 114 9.24 -1.58 -22.05
CA SER A 114 10.07 -2.05 -20.94
C SER A 114 9.19 -2.42 -19.75
N MET A 115 9.43 -3.59 -19.13
CA MET A 115 8.69 -4.02 -17.94
C MET A 115 8.86 -3.05 -16.76
N LEU A 116 9.99 -2.38 -16.68
CA LEU A 116 10.26 -1.37 -15.68
C LEU A 116 10.77 -0.09 -16.35
N ARG A 117 10.08 1.01 -16.07
CA ARG A 117 10.52 2.37 -16.39
C ARG A 117 10.59 3.20 -15.12
N THR A 118 11.36 4.26 -15.16
CA THR A 118 11.45 5.24 -14.09
C THR A 118 11.00 6.61 -14.57
N THR A 119 10.49 7.42 -13.66
CA THR A 119 10.12 8.81 -13.94
C THR A 119 10.29 9.69 -12.71
N ALA A 120 10.63 10.96 -12.92
CA ALA A 120 10.65 11.94 -11.85
C ALA A 120 9.24 12.44 -11.60
N VAL A 121 8.75 12.32 -10.35
CA VAL A 121 7.45 12.87 -9.92
C VAL A 121 7.58 13.43 -8.51
N ASP A 122 7.23 14.70 -8.37
CA ASP A 122 6.99 15.32 -7.08
C ASP A 122 5.50 15.26 -6.77
N VAL A 123 5.13 14.45 -5.80
CA VAL A 123 3.72 14.25 -5.40
C VAL A 123 3.12 15.48 -4.71
N THR A 124 3.93 16.48 -4.33
CA THR A 124 3.47 17.76 -3.77
C THR A 124 3.18 18.80 -4.86
N SER A 125 3.48 18.49 -6.12
CA SER A 125 3.25 19.34 -7.27
C SER A 125 2.13 18.79 -8.15
N SER A 126 1.01 19.50 -8.23
CA SER A 126 -0.14 19.11 -9.08
C SER A 126 0.24 19.01 -10.55
N SER A 127 1.08 19.92 -11.04
CA SER A 127 1.57 19.89 -12.44
C SER A 127 2.46 18.67 -12.73
N SER A 128 3.31 18.28 -11.76
CA SER A 128 4.14 17.07 -11.86
C SER A 128 3.28 15.79 -11.91
N LEU A 129 2.28 15.70 -11.04
CA LEU A 129 1.31 14.60 -11.02
C LEU A 129 0.50 14.54 -12.32
N GLU A 130 -0.03 15.66 -12.78
CA GLU A 130 -0.79 15.72 -14.03
C GLU A 130 0.06 15.33 -15.25
N ALA A 131 1.30 15.81 -15.34
CA ALA A 131 2.21 15.44 -16.41
C ALA A 131 2.54 13.94 -16.43
N ALA A 132 2.69 13.33 -15.25
CA ALA A 132 2.98 11.90 -15.12
C ALA A 132 1.75 11.02 -15.41
N ILE A 133 0.56 11.40 -14.96
CA ILE A 133 -0.65 10.58 -15.01
C ILE A 133 -1.42 10.81 -16.31
N CYS A 134 -1.59 12.08 -16.73
CA CYS A 134 -2.36 12.45 -17.93
C CYS A 134 -1.50 12.59 -19.18
N GLY A 135 -0.18 12.49 -19.06
CA GLY A 135 0.75 12.69 -20.18
C GLY A 135 0.56 11.65 -21.29
N LYS A 136 0.59 12.11 -22.56
CA LYS A 136 0.40 11.25 -23.73
C LYS A 136 1.43 10.11 -23.85
N LYS A 137 2.60 10.26 -23.22
CA LYS A 137 3.72 9.29 -23.28
C LYS A 137 3.52 8.08 -22.37
N LEU A 138 2.65 8.19 -21.37
CA LEU A 138 2.49 7.19 -20.32
C LEU A 138 1.00 7.01 -20.02
N LYS A 139 0.35 6.14 -20.77
CA LYS A 139 -1.03 5.78 -20.47
C LYS A 139 -1.02 4.64 -19.46
N CYS A 140 -1.25 4.96 -18.18
CA CYS A 140 -1.33 3.98 -17.12
C CYS A 140 -2.77 3.49 -16.94
N ARG A 141 -2.97 2.18 -16.70
CA ARG A 141 -4.27 1.64 -16.32
C ARG A 141 -4.54 1.81 -14.81
N GLY A 142 -3.48 1.89 -14.02
CA GLY A 142 -3.56 2.03 -12.57
C GLY A 142 -2.48 2.91 -12.00
N VAL A 143 -2.77 3.52 -10.85
CA VAL A 143 -1.82 4.30 -10.06
C VAL A 143 -1.85 3.81 -8.62
N ILE A 144 -0.69 3.44 -8.05
CA ILE A 144 -0.54 3.11 -6.63
C ILE A 144 0.19 4.27 -5.95
N PHE A 145 -0.49 4.94 -5.02
CA PHE A 145 0.09 5.99 -4.21
C PHE A 145 0.66 5.39 -2.92
N ALA A 146 1.97 5.12 -2.94
CA ALA A 146 2.73 4.58 -1.81
C ALA A 146 3.70 5.61 -1.20
N ALA A 147 3.60 6.89 -1.61
CA ALA A 147 4.35 7.97 -1.00
C ALA A 147 3.71 8.37 0.34
N SER A 148 4.52 8.76 1.29
CA SER A 148 4.07 9.30 2.56
C SER A 148 5.17 10.21 3.13
N ALA A 149 4.80 11.22 3.87
CA ALA A 149 5.75 11.98 4.67
C ALA A 149 6.42 11.02 5.67
N SER A 150 7.71 11.18 5.86
CA SER A 150 8.48 10.28 6.70
C SER A 150 9.35 11.06 7.68
N ALA A 151 9.90 10.36 8.68
CA ALA A 151 10.86 10.94 9.59
C ALA A 151 12.14 11.46 8.90
N LYS A 152 12.40 11.04 7.64
CA LYS A 152 13.50 11.56 6.82
C LYS A 152 13.18 12.93 6.18
N GLY A 153 12.01 13.48 6.43
CA GLY A 153 11.53 14.76 5.93
C GLY A 153 10.26 14.65 5.09
N GLY A 154 9.61 15.78 4.90
CA GLY A 154 8.35 15.90 4.19
C GLY A 154 7.26 16.49 5.09
N ASP A 155 6.38 17.24 4.47
CA ASP A 155 5.19 17.78 5.10
C ASP A 155 4.04 16.79 4.89
N ALA A 156 3.48 16.25 5.98
CA ALA A 156 2.39 15.31 5.94
C ALA A 156 1.18 15.88 5.19
N ARG A 157 0.87 17.17 5.40
CA ARG A 157 -0.25 17.82 4.71
C ARG A 157 0.01 17.96 3.20
N ALA A 158 1.25 18.24 2.80
CA ALA A 158 1.58 18.34 1.39
C ALA A 158 1.55 16.98 0.68
N VAL A 159 2.01 15.90 1.34
CA VAL A 159 2.13 14.56 0.73
C VAL A 159 0.86 13.74 0.93
N ASP A 160 0.46 13.52 2.21
CA ASP A 160 -0.57 12.53 2.58
C ASP A 160 -1.99 13.09 2.50
N ASP A 161 -2.17 14.41 2.42
CA ASP A 161 -3.44 15.07 2.19
C ASP A 161 -3.53 15.63 0.75
N ASN A 162 -2.83 16.73 0.46
CA ASN A 162 -2.96 17.40 -0.83
C ASN A 162 -2.43 16.56 -1.98
N GLY A 163 -1.27 15.90 -1.83
CA GLY A 163 -0.67 15.05 -2.85
C GLY A 163 -1.58 13.88 -3.24
N VAL A 164 -2.22 13.23 -2.25
CA VAL A 164 -3.20 12.17 -2.47
C VAL A 164 -4.41 12.69 -3.26
N ALA A 165 -4.95 13.85 -2.88
CA ALA A 165 -6.10 14.45 -3.56
C ALA A 165 -5.78 14.92 -4.99
N GLU A 166 -4.60 15.54 -5.21
CA GLU A 166 -4.19 15.98 -6.56
C GLU A 166 -3.92 14.79 -7.49
N ALA A 167 -3.35 13.69 -6.96
CA ALA A 167 -3.22 12.45 -7.73
C ALA A 167 -4.58 11.86 -8.12
N ALA A 168 -5.58 11.90 -7.22
CA ALA A 168 -6.94 11.48 -7.52
C ALA A 168 -7.57 12.29 -8.66
N LYS A 169 -7.44 13.63 -8.62
CA LYS A 169 -7.90 14.53 -9.69
C LYS A 169 -7.24 14.17 -11.04
N ALA A 170 -5.94 13.95 -11.03
CA ALA A 170 -5.20 13.56 -12.23
C ALA A 170 -5.66 12.18 -12.75
N CYS A 171 -5.91 11.21 -11.87
CA CYS A 171 -6.43 9.88 -12.24
C CYS A 171 -7.82 9.97 -12.89
N ILE A 172 -8.74 10.74 -12.31
CA ILE A 172 -10.07 10.97 -12.87
C ILE A 172 -9.96 11.64 -14.26
N LYS A 173 -9.17 12.70 -14.38
CA LYS A 173 -8.90 13.42 -15.63
C LYS A 173 -8.27 12.53 -16.69
N GLY A 174 -7.30 11.71 -16.30
CA GLY A 174 -6.57 10.79 -17.18
C GLY A 174 -7.33 9.53 -17.55
N GLY A 175 -8.46 9.25 -16.90
CA GLY A 175 -9.24 8.03 -17.11
C GLY A 175 -8.50 6.78 -16.62
N VAL A 176 -7.77 6.90 -15.51
CA VAL A 176 -7.08 5.77 -14.87
C VAL A 176 -8.10 4.85 -14.24
N GLU A 177 -8.12 3.58 -14.62
CA GLU A 177 -9.12 2.60 -14.19
C GLU A 177 -9.15 2.42 -12.67
N ARG A 178 -7.98 2.40 -12.02
CA ARG A 178 -7.88 2.24 -10.57
C ARG A 178 -6.80 3.12 -9.93
N TYR A 179 -7.22 3.90 -8.94
CA TYR A 179 -6.33 4.64 -8.05
C TYR A 179 -6.28 3.95 -6.69
N VAL A 180 -5.15 3.36 -6.34
CA VAL A 180 -4.94 2.66 -5.06
C VAL A 180 -4.11 3.54 -4.12
N VAL A 181 -4.64 3.83 -2.94
CA VAL A 181 -3.96 4.65 -1.91
C VAL A 181 -3.53 3.79 -0.75
N VAL A 182 -2.25 3.85 -0.38
CA VAL A 182 -1.74 3.25 0.85
C VAL A 182 -1.84 4.26 1.98
N SER A 183 -2.83 4.06 2.84
CA SER A 183 -3.09 4.87 4.03
C SER A 183 -2.54 4.22 5.30
N SER A 184 -3.30 4.20 6.40
CA SER A 184 -2.93 3.57 7.66
C SER A 184 -4.19 3.12 8.42
N GLY A 185 -4.12 2.01 9.12
CA GLY A 185 -5.12 1.67 10.12
C GLY A 185 -5.11 2.67 11.28
N ALA A 186 -6.19 2.72 12.03
CA ALA A 186 -6.47 3.63 13.13
C ALA A 186 -6.61 5.13 12.76
N VAL A 187 -6.64 5.51 11.47
CA VAL A 187 -6.78 6.93 11.04
C VAL A 187 -8.11 7.55 11.47
N THR A 188 -9.15 6.74 11.70
CA THR A 188 -10.47 7.18 12.16
C THR A 188 -10.67 7.07 13.67
N ARG A 189 -9.62 6.76 14.44
CA ARG A 189 -9.65 6.51 15.88
C ARG A 189 -8.72 7.46 16.65
N PRO A 190 -9.01 8.78 16.65
CA PRO A 190 -8.12 9.78 17.24
C PRO A 190 -7.89 9.58 18.76
N ASP A 191 -8.79 8.89 19.43
CA ASP A 191 -8.65 8.58 20.85
C ASP A 191 -7.74 7.40 21.14
N SER A 192 -7.42 6.56 20.14
CA SER A 192 -6.55 5.39 20.31
C SER A 192 -5.09 5.78 20.58
N ALA A 193 -4.40 4.95 21.37
CA ALA A 193 -2.98 5.15 21.65
C ALA A 193 -2.12 5.07 20.36
N VAL A 194 -2.53 4.23 19.41
CA VAL A 194 -1.86 4.07 18.10
C VAL A 194 -1.92 5.37 17.31
N TYR A 195 -3.13 5.95 17.18
CA TYR A 195 -3.31 7.22 16.49
C TYR A 195 -2.46 8.33 17.12
N LYS A 196 -2.59 8.53 18.44
CA LYS A 196 -1.86 9.59 19.17
C LYS A 196 -0.35 9.47 19.00
N LEU A 197 0.18 8.24 19.05
CA LEU A 197 1.61 8.01 18.85
C LEU A 197 2.05 8.34 17.43
N LEU A 198 1.33 7.85 16.42
CA LEU A 198 1.68 8.07 15.01
C LEU A 198 1.48 9.54 14.61
N GLU A 199 0.42 10.19 15.11
CA GLU A 199 0.16 11.62 14.88
C GLU A 199 1.28 12.49 15.45
N PHE A 200 1.70 12.22 16.68
CA PHE A 200 2.81 12.95 17.30
C PHE A 200 4.14 12.69 16.59
N ALA A 201 4.50 11.41 16.36
CA ALA A 201 5.75 11.03 15.73
C ALA A 201 5.83 11.47 14.25
N GLY A 202 4.72 11.43 13.54
CA GLY A 202 4.57 11.80 12.14
C GLY A 202 4.17 13.26 11.92
N LYS A 203 4.13 14.09 12.98
CA LYS A 203 3.83 15.53 12.91
C LYS A 203 2.53 15.81 12.12
N GLY A 204 1.44 15.17 12.50
CA GLY A 204 0.15 15.36 11.86
C GLY A 204 -0.14 14.38 10.72
N ILE A 205 0.57 13.24 10.63
CA ILE A 205 0.42 12.31 9.52
C ILE A 205 -0.94 11.60 9.50
N MET A 206 -1.51 11.29 10.66
CA MET A 206 -2.79 10.57 10.74
C MET A 206 -3.95 11.47 10.32
N SER A 207 -3.94 12.72 10.79
CA SER A 207 -4.93 13.73 10.38
C SER A 207 -4.79 14.10 8.90
N ALA A 208 -3.57 14.17 8.36
CA ALA A 208 -3.35 14.39 6.95
C ALA A 208 -3.87 13.21 6.09
N LYS A 209 -3.60 11.97 6.50
CA LYS A 209 -4.08 10.78 5.79
C LYS A 209 -5.61 10.72 5.71
N ILE A 210 -6.31 10.89 6.84
CA ILE A 210 -7.78 10.84 6.81
C ILE A 210 -8.36 11.99 5.98
N SER A 211 -7.78 13.20 6.03
CA SER A 211 -8.19 14.31 5.18
C SER A 211 -7.99 13.99 3.68
N GLY A 212 -6.86 13.39 3.32
CA GLY A 212 -6.59 12.94 1.96
C GLY A 212 -7.59 11.88 1.47
N GLU A 213 -7.88 10.88 2.31
CA GLU A 213 -8.88 9.85 2.02
C GLU A 213 -10.27 10.45 1.78
N ASP A 214 -10.73 11.36 2.64
CA ASP A 214 -12.05 11.99 2.52
C ASP A 214 -12.15 12.82 1.23
N LYS A 215 -11.05 13.51 0.84
CA LYS A 215 -10.98 14.20 -0.45
C LYS A 215 -11.06 13.22 -1.63
N VAL A 216 -10.39 12.06 -1.57
CA VAL A 216 -10.49 11.03 -2.61
C VAL A 216 -11.93 10.56 -2.76
N ARG A 217 -12.59 10.15 -1.66
CA ARG A 217 -14.00 9.70 -1.68
C ARG A 217 -14.91 10.78 -2.28
N HIS A 218 -14.75 12.03 -1.83
CA HIS A 218 -15.55 13.15 -2.33
C HIS A 218 -15.34 13.40 -3.83
N LEU A 219 -14.09 13.38 -4.30
CA LEU A 219 -13.77 13.61 -5.71
C LEU A 219 -14.40 12.56 -6.62
N TYR A 220 -14.30 11.27 -6.26
CA TYR A 220 -14.91 10.20 -7.05
C TYR A 220 -16.43 10.21 -6.97
N ALA A 221 -17.01 10.42 -5.79
CA ALA A 221 -18.46 10.55 -5.61
C ALA A 221 -19.05 11.74 -6.41
N SER A 222 -18.29 12.83 -6.55
CA SER A 222 -18.70 14.01 -7.32
C SER A 222 -18.53 13.85 -8.84
N ASN A 223 -17.97 12.71 -9.31
CA ASN A 223 -17.72 12.43 -10.71
C ASN A 223 -18.37 11.11 -11.17
N PRO A 224 -19.70 10.99 -11.17
CA PRO A 224 -20.38 9.74 -11.53
C PRO A 224 -20.07 9.27 -12.97
N ALA A 225 -19.72 10.20 -13.86
CA ALA A 225 -19.26 9.88 -15.20
C ALA A 225 -17.92 9.12 -15.23
N ALA A 226 -17.11 9.23 -14.18
CA ALA A 226 -15.88 8.45 -14.03
C ALA A 226 -16.23 6.99 -13.68
N ALA A 227 -17.13 6.77 -12.72
CA ALA A 227 -17.59 5.44 -12.33
C ALA A 227 -18.21 4.67 -13.50
N SER A 228 -19.02 5.33 -14.34
CA SER A 228 -19.60 4.72 -15.54
C SER A 228 -18.57 4.29 -16.59
N LYS A 229 -17.34 4.83 -16.52
CA LYS A 229 -16.20 4.46 -17.36
C LYS A 229 -15.25 3.46 -16.68
N GLY A 230 -15.62 2.92 -15.53
CA GLY A 230 -14.79 1.99 -14.78
C GLY A 230 -13.60 2.66 -14.03
N VAL A 231 -13.67 3.98 -13.86
CA VAL A 231 -12.65 4.75 -13.11
C VAL A 231 -13.06 4.85 -11.65
N GLY A 232 -12.27 4.27 -10.76
CA GLY A 232 -12.54 4.22 -9.33
C GLY A 232 -11.29 4.20 -8.47
N TYR A 233 -11.47 4.10 -7.16
CA TYR A 233 -10.37 4.07 -6.19
C TYR A 233 -10.43 2.84 -5.29
N THR A 234 -9.34 2.62 -4.57
CA THR A 234 -9.25 1.70 -3.43
C THR A 234 -8.35 2.32 -2.37
N ILE A 235 -8.78 2.33 -1.11
CA ILE A 235 -7.98 2.81 0.01
C ILE A 235 -7.61 1.63 0.89
N VAL A 236 -6.31 1.34 0.96
CA VAL A 236 -5.74 0.25 1.77
C VAL A 236 -5.19 0.86 3.05
N ARG A 237 -5.70 0.43 4.20
CA ARG A 237 -5.30 0.88 5.55
C ARG A 237 -4.54 -0.24 6.26
N PRO A 238 -3.24 -0.39 6.03
CA PRO A 238 -2.45 -1.42 6.69
C PRO A 238 -2.30 -1.14 8.18
N GLY A 239 -2.24 -2.20 8.97
CA GLY A 239 -1.76 -2.16 10.34
C GLY A 239 -0.26 -1.89 10.43
N GLY A 240 0.39 -2.26 11.54
CA GLY A 240 1.82 -2.08 11.74
C GLY A 240 2.64 -2.82 10.69
N LEU A 241 3.41 -2.07 9.90
CA LEU A 241 4.19 -2.63 8.79
C LEU A 241 5.47 -3.32 9.28
N THR A 242 5.74 -4.52 8.74
CA THR A 242 6.97 -5.29 9.00
C THR A 242 7.75 -5.54 7.70
N ASN A 243 8.98 -6.01 7.83
CA ASN A 243 9.80 -6.53 6.73
C ASN A 243 9.94 -8.06 6.82
N GLU A 244 9.06 -8.72 7.57
CA GLU A 244 8.97 -10.18 7.62
C GLU A 244 8.51 -10.71 6.26
N PRO A 245 8.77 -11.98 5.94
CA PRO A 245 8.25 -12.61 4.74
C PRO A 245 6.72 -12.50 4.65
N PRO A 246 6.14 -12.43 3.44
CA PRO A 246 4.70 -12.39 3.27
C PRO A 246 4.07 -13.70 3.75
N VAL A 247 2.88 -13.59 4.33
CA VAL A 247 2.12 -14.74 4.81
C VAL A 247 1.03 -15.19 3.82
N GLY A 248 0.70 -14.34 2.85
CA GLY A 248 -0.28 -14.61 1.81
C GLY A 248 -1.75 -14.51 2.27
N PRO A 249 -2.70 -14.64 1.32
CA PRO A 249 -4.11 -14.30 1.54
C PRO A 249 -4.77 -15.15 2.63
N ALA A 250 -4.44 -16.43 2.76
CA ALA A 250 -5.06 -17.32 3.74
C ALA A 250 -4.77 -16.95 5.21
N ALA A 251 -3.69 -16.22 5.48
CA ALA A 251 -3.33 -15.76 6.81
C ALA A 251 -3.67 -14.27 7.04
N LEU A 252 -4.16 -13.58 6.01
CA LEU A 252 -4.58 -12.19 6.13
C LEU A 252 -6.05 -12.06 6.53
N GLU A 253 -6.38 -10.94 7.08
CA GLU A 253 -7.73 -10.53 7.37
C GLU A 253 -7.92 -9.08 6.91
N LEU A 254 -9.01 -8.84 6.20
CA LEU A 254 -9.47 -7.50 5.87
C LEU A 254 -10.64 -7.13 6.76
N ASN A 255 -10.78 -5.84 7.07
CA ASN A 255 -11.91 -5.33 7.82
C ASN A 255 -12.31 -3.95 7.27
N GLN A 256 -13.52 -3.52 7.59
CA GLN A 256 -14.01 -2.19 7.25
C GLN A 256 -14.63 -1.57 8.50
N GLY A 257 -14.19 -0.35 8.87
CA GLY A 257 -14.69 0.32 10.06
C GLY A 257 -13.63 0.66 11.09
N ASP A 258 -12.35 0.39 10.77
CA ASP A 258 -11.16 0.78 11.55
C ASP A 258 -11.24 0.37 13.04
N GLY A 259 -11.89 -0.78 13.29
CA GLY A 259 -12.12 -1.29 14.66
C GLY A 259 -10.99 -2.16 15.18
N LYS A 260 -10.15 -2.68 14.28
CA LYS A 260 -9.05 -3.61 14.59
C LYS A 260 -7.74 -3.09 14.02
N SER A 261 -6.65 -3.48 14.65
CA SER A 261 -5.30 -3.28 14.15
C SER A 261 -4.45 -4.51 14.44
N GLY A 262 -3.49 -4.77 13.57
CA GLY A 262 -2.55 -5.87 13.67
C GLY A 262 -1.25 -5.50 12.97
N ARG A 263 -0.48 -6.51 12.56
CA ARG A 263 0.78 -6.33 11.83
C ARG A 263 0.73 -7.11 10.53
N LEU A 264 1.38 -6.60 9.50
CA LEU A 264 1.59 -7.35 8.27
C LEU A 264 2.85 -6.90 7.54
N SER A 265 3.32 -7.73 6.61
CA SER A 265 4.49 -7.42 5.80
C SER A 265 4.17 -6.36 4.74
N ARG A 266 5.18 -5.58 4.33
CA ARG A 266 5.06 -4.67 3.20
C ARG A 266 4.81 -5.40 1.88
N GLU A 267 5.25 -6.65 1.78
CA GLU A 267 5.03 -7.49 0.60
C GLU A 267 3.56 -7.93 0.51
N ASP A 268 2.90 -8.26 1.64
CA ASP A 268 1.46 -8.54 1.66
C ASP A 268 0.64 -7.28 1.33
N VAL A 269 1.02 -6.10 1.85
CA VAL A 269 0.38 -4.82 1.47
C VAL A 269 0.51 -4.57 -0.03
N ALA A 270 1.69 -4.80 -0.57
CA ALA A 270 1.94 -4.62 -2.00
C ALA A 270 1.10 -5.59 -2.85
N ALA A 271 0.99 -6.85 -2.42
CA ALA A 271 0.13 -7.82 -3.08
C ALA A 271 -1.33 -7.36 -3.07
N LEU A 272 -1.86 -6.92 -1.91
CA LEU A 272 -3.22 -6.37 -1.81
C LEU A 272 -3.42 -5.16 -2.73
N CYS A 273 -2.47 -4.23 -2.80
CA CYS A 273 -2.54 -3.09 -3.71
C CYS A 273 -2.62 -3.53 -5.18
N VAL A 274 -1.83 -4.54 -5.58
CA VAL A 274 -1.82 -5.04 -6.96
C VAL A 274 -3.11 -5.80 -7.28
N GLU A 275 -3.58 -6.68 -6.39
CA GLU A 275 -4.83 -7.41 -6.58
C GLU A 275 -6.05 -6.48 -6.61
N SER A 276 -6.02 -5.38 -5.84
CA SER A 276 -7.08 -4.36 -5.86
C SER A 276 -7.22 -3.65 -7.20
N LEU A 277 -6.17 -3.64 -8.05
CA LEU A 277 -6.25 -3.02 -9.37
C LEU A 277 -7.32 -3.67 -10.26
N ASP A 278 -7.50 -4.97 -10.14
CA ASP A 278 -8.37 -5.78 -10.99
C ASP A 278 -9.63 -6.29 -10.28
N SER A 279 -9.72 -6.12 -8.95
CA SER A 279 -10.88 -6.57 -8.17
C SER A 279 -12.06 -5.62 -8.30
N SER A 280 -13.22 -6.15 -8.67
CA SER A 280 -14.48 -5.41 -8.67
C SER A 280 -15.01 -5.12 -7.25
N ALA A 281 -14.69 -6.00 -6.29
CA ALA A 281 -15.07 -5.83 -4.90
C ALA A 281 -14.26 -4.74 -4.19
N ALA A 282 -13.03 -4.48 -4.64
CA ALA A 282 -12.21 -3.38 -4.14
C ALA A 282 -12.50 -2.02 -4.81
N PHE A 283 -13.49 -1.96 -5.72
CA PHE A 283 -13.88 -0.73 -6.42
C PHE A 283 -14.63 0.21 -5.47
N ASP A 284 -14.11 1.43 -5.30
CA ASP A 284 -14.62 2.46 -4.39
C ASP A 284 -14.78 1.92 -2.95
N ALA A 285 -13.77 1.16 -2.50
CA ALA A 285 -13.75 0.54 -1.19
C ALA A 285 -12.55 0.98 -0.35
N THR A 286 -12.78 1.12 0.94
CA THR A 286 -11.75 1.34 1.97
C THR A 286 -11.73 0.14 2.91
N PHE A 287 -10.54 -0.40 3.19
CA PHE A 287 -10.41 -1.53 4.10
C PHE A 287 -9.09 -1.50 4.88
N GLU A 288 -9.14 -1.98 6.12
CA GLU A 288 -7.98 -2.30 6.93
C GLU A 288 -7.46 -3.69 6.55
N CYS A 289 -6.13 -3.89 6.67
CA CYS A 289 -5.51 -5.18 6.43
C CYS A 289 -4.39 -5.47 7.45
N TYR A 290 -4.35 -6.71 7.89
CA TYR A 290 -3.37 -7.20 8.86
C TYR A 290 -3.31 -8.74 8.83
N ASN A 291 -2.25 -9.32 9.40
CA ASN A 291 -2.20 -10.75 9.67
C ASN A 291 -3.24 -11.08 10.75
N ALA A 292 -4.14 -12.01 10.46
CA ALA A 292 -5.27 -12.40 11.31
C ALA A 292 -4.85 -12.75 12.75
N ASN A 293 -3.71 -13.43 12.91
CA ASN A 293 -3.19 -13.85 14.20
C ASN A 293 -2.67 -12.69 15.07
N THR A 294 -2.49 -11.50 14.50
CA THR A 294 -1.97 -10.32 15.20
C THR A 294 -3.07 -9.31 15.57
N ALA A 295 -4.29 -9.55 15.10
CA ALA A 295 -5.39 -8.61 15.18
C ALA A 295 -5.89 -8.39 16.62
N LYS A 296 -6.03 -7.11 17.00
CA LYS A 296 -6.59 -6.68 18.28
C LYS A 296 -7.51 -5.48 18.08
N PRO A 297 -8.49 -5.25 18.98
CA PRO A 297 -9.26 -4.00 18.98
C PRO A 297 -8.33 -2.80 19.06
N VAL A 298 -8.57 -1.77 18.23
CA VAL A 298 -7.69 -0.58 18.17
C VAL A 298 -7.57 0.09 19.55
N GLN A 299 -8.66 0.11 20.34
CA GLN A 299 -8.67 0.69 21.69
C GLN A 299 -7.79 -0.08 22.70
N SER A 300 -7.58 -1.38 22.47
CA SER A 300 -6.75 -2.22 23.35
C SER A 300 -5.28 -2.26 22.96
N VAL A 301 -4.90 -1.72 21.79
CA VAL A 301 -3.53 -1.67 21.34
C VAL A 301 -2.78 -0.57 22.05
N GLY A 302 -2.06 -0.92 23.12
CA GLY A 302 -1.12 -0.02 23.80
C GLY A 302 0.23 0.07 23.09
N ILE A 303 1.03 1.07 23.47
CA ILE A 303 2.38 1.29 22.89
C ILE A 303 3.26 0.04 23.01
N SER A 304 3.15 -0.72 24.10
CA SER A 304 3.89 -1.98 24.32
C SER A 304 3.49 -3.09 23.35
N ASN A 305 2.27 -3.08 22.85
CA ASN A 305 1.74 -4.10 21.94
C ASN A 305 2.06 -3.82 20.47
N LEU A 306 2.43 -2.59 20.12
CA LEU A 306 2.94 -2.25 18.78
C LEU A 306 4.28 -2.93 18.48
N MET A 307 5.04 -3.32 19.51
CA MET A 307 6.40 -3.84 19.38
C MET A 307 6.53 -5.34 19.66
N LYS A 308 5.47 -6.01 20.14
CA LYS A 308 5.51 -7.43 20.46
C LYS A 308 4.59 -8.22 19.53
N SER A 309 5.11 -9.33 19.00
CA SER A 309 4.28 -10.43 18.52
C SER A 309 3.37 -10.87 19.66
N THR A 310 2.08 -10.93 19.43
CA THR A 310 1.14 -11.28 20.51
C THR A 310 0.55 -12.63 20.22
N ASP A 311 0.92 -13.62 21.02
CA ASP A 311 0.14 -14.83 21.20
C ASP A 311 -1.18 -14.44 21.87
N GLY A 312 -2.25 -14.41 21.15
CA GLY A 312 -3.57 -14.07 21.67
C GLY A 312 -4.68 -14.61 20.81
N THR A 313 -5.73 -15.09 21.45
CA THR A 313 -6.97 -15.46 20.77
C THR A 313 -7.42 -14.32 19.88
N ALA A 314 -7.61 -14.62 18.59
CA ALA A 314 -8.02 -13.63 17.59
C ALA A 314 -9.35 -12.98 18.03
N TYR A 315 -9.36 -11.67 18.16
CA TYR A 315 -10.59 -10.92 18.36
C TYR A 315 -11.43 -10.96 17.09
N VAL A 316 -12.70 -11.35 17.21
CA VAL A 316 -13.65 -11.43 16.10
C VAL A 316 -14.67 -10.30 16.24
N SER A 317 -14.74 -9.41 15.25
CA SER A 317 -15.72 -8.30 15.21
C SER A 317 -16.99 -8.66 14.45
N GLY A 318 -16.97 -9.75 13.68
CA GLY A 318 -18.06 -10.19 12.80
C GLY A 318 -18.10 -9.48 11.44
N ARG A 319 -17.09 -8.66 11.15
CA ARG A 319 -16.96 -7.92 9.87
C ARG A 319 -15.69 -8.29 9.10
N GLU A 320 -15.06 -9.37 9.49
CA GLU A 320 -13.82 -9.82 8.88
C GLU A 320 -14.05 -10.47 7.54
N CYS A 321 -13.35 -9.99 6.51
CA CYS A 321 -13.22 -10.68 5.24
C CYS A 321 -11.99 -11.59 5.30
N ARG A 322 -12.16 -12.86 5.00
CA ARG A 322 -11.13 -13.89 4.95
C ARG A 322 -11.30 -14.71 3.69
N GLY A 323 -10.18 -15.19 3.14
CA GLY A 323 -10.20 -16.01 1.94
C GLY A 323 -8.94 -16.86 1.84
N ASN A 324 -8.99 -17.93 1.06
CA ASN A 324 -7.83 -18.78 0.81
C ASN A 324 -6.96 -18.29 -0.35
N ASP A 325 -7.48 -17.41 -1.16
CA ASP A 325 -6.81 -16.75 -2.27
C ASP A 325 -7.18 -15.26 -2.28
N TRP A 326 -6.53 -14.48 -3.14
CA TRP A 326 -6.72 -13.03 -3.20
C TRP A 326 -8.14 -12.62 -3.59
N GLN A 327 -8.77 -13.35 -4.50
CA GLN A 327 -10.13 -13.06 -4.93
C GLN A 327 -11.11 -13.26 -3.78
N SER A 328 -11.12 -14.44 -3.17
CA SER A 328 -12.03 -14.75 -2.05
C SER A 328 -11.79 -13.85 -0.83
N LEU A 329 -10.54 -13.39 -0.61
CA LEU A 329 -10.22 -12.43 0.45
C LEU A 329 -10.85 -11.06 0.18
N LEU A 330 -10.86 -10.59 -1.07
CA LEU A 330 -11.40 -9.29 -1.46
C LEU A 330 -12.92 -9.31 -1.67
N ASP A 331 -13.52 -10.46 -2.05
CA ASP A 331 -14.94 -10.56 -2.42
C ASP A 331 -15.92 -10.17 -1.30
N GLY A 332 -15.46 -10.17 -0.03
CA GLY A 332 -16.25 -9.73 1.13
C GLY A 332 -16.34 -8.21 1.33
N LEU A 333 -15.64 -7.43 0.53
CA LEU A 333 -15.61 -5.97 0.69
C LEU A 333 -16.90 -5.31 0.19
N SER A 334 -17.34 -4.29 0.92
CA SER A 334 -18.43 -3.40 0.54
C SER A 334 -17.90 -2.05 0.06
N ARG A 335 -18.63 -1.41 -0.85
CA ARG A 335 -18.27 -0.06 -1.29
C ARG A 335 -18.48 0.97 -0.19
N ASP A 336 -17.69 2.05 -0.20
CA ASP A 336 -17.77 3.12 0.79
C ASP A 336 -19.15 3.80 0.82
N SER A 337 -19.86 3.87 -0.31
CA SER A 337 -21.23 4.38 -0.39
C SER A 337 -22.27 3.50 0.34
N GLU A 338 -21.95 2.24 0.56
CA GLU A 338 -22.80 1.24 1.19
C GLU A 338 -22.42 0.99 2.65
N SER A 339 -21.23 1.48 3.08
CA SER A 339 -20.74 1.26 4.43
C SER A 339 -21.38 2.24 5.44
N ALA A 340 -21.85 1.72 6.58
CA ALA A 340 -22.46 2.51 7.64
C ALA A 340 -21.52 3.57 8.25
N GLU A 341 -20.20 3.41 8.10
CA GLU A 341 -19.18 4.32 8.64
C GLU A 341 -19.12 5.65 7.88
N HIS A 342 -19.30 5.64 6.57
CA HIS A 342 -19.36 6.86 5.76
C HIS A 342 -20.61 7.69 6.08
N ASN A 343 -21.72 7.02 6.41
CA ASN A 343 -22.97 7.69 6.73
C ASN A 343 -22.97 8.31 8.14
N SER A 344 -22.26 7.75 9.12
CA SER A 344 -22.23 8.28 10.49
C SER A 344 -21.46 9.61 10.63
N ARG A 345 -20.51 9.90 9.73
CA ARG A 345 -19.79 11.18 9.73
C ARG A 345 -20.55 12.30 9.02
N ARG A 346 -21.36 12.01 7.99
CA ARG A 346 -22.21 12.99 7.32
C ARG A 346 -23.32 13.54 8.19
N THR A 347 -23.71 12.82 9.24
CA THR A 347 -24.76 13.27 10.19
C THR A 347 -24.19 14.02 11.39
N ALA A 348 -22.87 14.16 11.51
CA ALA A 348 -22.19 14.86 12.62
C ALA A 348 -21.61 16.24 12.21
N GLU A 349 -21.72 16.62 10.92
CA GLU A 349 -21.51 17.97 10.40
C GLU A 349 -22.87 18.66 10.14
#